data_75ab462dc8454707ff7e5af9bb8f7e04
#
_entry.id   75ab462dc8454707ff7e5af9bb8f7e04
#
_cell.length_a   1.000
_cell.length_b   1.000
_cell.length_c   1.000
_cell.angle_alpha   90.00
_cell.angle_beta   90.00
_cell.angle_gamma   90.00
#
_symmetry.space_group_name_H-M   'P 1'
#
loop_
_entity.id
_entity.type
_entity.pdbx_description
1 polymer ?
#
loop_
_entity_poly.entity_id
_entity_poly.type
_entity_poly.pdbx_seq_one_letter_code
_entity_poly.pdbx_strand_id
1 'polypeptide(L)'
;EDSGDTWNKAQNTGITGFEPDRVMDLPNGQLGVASHVMRGETQEFANIFSCSDDGGQTWYEQATIAHNGYHRFCEGAIVILEGEELACVMRENHSAGIPCLVAFSQDMGKTWSQSQMLPFAIHRPYAKQIPDGRVLVTGRHVNGGLGTYGWCGNLKVEAGQWSVGGPRQQFAAELTPDSLIITNKPEHECRYTLLPPECSKSEVILEARMRVEGEKGKAVAFLSVSSLSPQGNLLQIAPDWIMLNRQTVDFRKPIDMTHERTVTIHHRRGLLEVRIDNKTLISGCIWRESQPLSDFFGDDPSKRTQFGQIGETGRSFWKSVSYSVKNPTLQDTEWHWKASDQLWPDNYQREHLIQIHANPPGQKARPDHGYSSWLMLDDSQILLVDYTNFGDDPGQAHLVGVYLDQEDIQ
;
A
#
# COMPACT_ATOMS: atom_id res chain seq x y z
N GLU A 1 37.44 -3.13 -12.63
CA GLU A 1 38.74 -3.59 -12.12
C GLU A 1 39.60 -2.44 -11.58
N ASP A 2 39.25 -1.18 -11.89
CA ASP A 2 39.92 0.04 -11.44
C ASP A 2 39.02 0.93 -10.57
N SER A 3 38.08 0.31 -9.83
CA SER A 3 37.14 0.98 -8.92
C SER A 3 36.27 2.05 -9.59
N GLY A 4 36.01 1.91 -10.88
CA GLY A 4 35.15 2.80 -11.62
C GLY A 4 35.82 4.01 -12.26
N ASP A 5 37.16 4.06 -12.27
CA ASP A 5 37.91 5.10 -12.97
C ASP A 5 37.71 5.05 -14.47
N THR A 6 37.49 3.84 -15.04
CA THR A 6 37.15 3.65 -16.44
C THR A 6 35.96 2.72 -16.61
N TRP A 7 35.21 2.91 -17.69
CA TRP A 7 34.04 2.09 -18.02
C TRP A 7 34.12 1.58 -19.44
N ASN A 8 33.82 0.31 -19.64
CA ASN A 8 33.66 -0.29 -20.95
C ASN A 8 32.42 0.25 -21.64
N LYS A 9 32.38 0.13 -22.95
CA LYS A 9 31.16 0.43 -23.71
C LYS A 9 30.01 -0.45 -23.21
N ALA A 10 28.84 0.16 -23.00
CA ALA A 10 27.64 -0.57 -22.63
C ALA A 10 27.33 -1.70 -23.62
N GLN A 11 27.02 -2.87 -23.09
CA GLN A 11 26.65 -4.06 -23.86
C GLN A 11 25.23 -4.49 -23.48
N ASN A 12 24.53 -5.09 -24.44
CA ASN A 12 23.24 -5.70 -24.18
C ASN A 12 23.44 -6.98 -23.37
N THR A 13 22.87 -7.04 -22.18
CA THR A 13 22.95 -8.19 -21.27
C THR A 13 22.10 -9.37 -21.70
N GLY A 14 21.05 -9.14 -22.51
CA GLY A 14 20.03 -10.16 -22.81
C GLY A 14 18.99 -10.35 -21.71
N ILE A 15 19.10 -9.67 -20.57
CA ILE A 15 18.05 -9.66 -19.55
C ILE A 15 16.80 -9.04 -20.14
N THR A 16 15.67 -9.75 -20.06
CA THR A 16 14.37 -9.28 -20.54
C THR A 16 13.59 -8.62 -19.40
N GLY A 17 12.65 -7.73 -19.75
CA GLY A 17 11.75 -7.07 -18.81
C GLY A 17 12.14 -5.63 -18.48
N PHE A 18 11.42 -5.08 -17.50
CA PHE A 18 11.54 -3.70 -17.05
C PHE A 18 12.06 -3.67 -15.61
N GLU A 19 12.77 -2.61 -15.27
CA GLU A 19 13.21 -2.28 -13.92
C GLU A 19 13.78 -3.48 -13.16
N PRO A 20 14.87 -4.08 -13.67
CA PRO A 20 15.50 -5.22 -13.00
C PRO A 20 15.98 -4.82 -11.60
N ASP A 21 15.97 -5.78 -10.69
CA ASP A 21 16.65 -5.69 -9.40
C ASP A 21 18.18 -5.70 -9.60
N ARG A 22 18.93 -5.66 -8.52
CA ARG A 22 20.36 -5.90 -8.56
C ARG A 22 20.67 -7.33 -9.03
N VAL A 23 21.75 -7.49 -9.75
CA VAL A 23 22.33 -8.81 -10.01
C VAL A 23 22.94 -9.37 -8.71
N MET A 24 22.68 -10.63 -8.43
CA MET A 24 23.12 -11.30 -7.20
C MET A 24 23.88 -12.58 -7.52
N ASP A 25 24.89 -12.85 -6.73
CA ASP A 25 25.52 -14.16 -6.65
C ASP A 25 24.61 -15.10 -5.87
N LEU A 26 24.19 -16.19 -6.50
CA LEU A 26 23.39 -17.23 -5.87
C LEU A 26 24.28 -18.29 -5.21
N PRO A 27 23.83 -18.97 -4.14
CA PRO A 27 24.63 -20.01 -3.47
C PRO A 27 25.11 -21.13 -4.37
N ASN A 28 24.39 -21.43 -5.44
CA ASN A 28 24.74 -22.45 -6.43
C ASN A 28 25.78 -21.99 -7.49
N GLY A 29 26.30 -20.76 -7.37
CA GLY A 29 27.30 -20.18 -8.28
C GLY A 29 26.74 -19.51 -9.53
N GLN A 30 25.43 -19.49 -9.74
CA GLN A 30 24.77 -18.71 -10.79
C GLN A 30 24.66 -17.24 -10.40
N LEU A 31 24.46 -16.38 -11.38
CA LEU A 31 23.93 -15.03 -11.13
C LEU A 31 22.42 -15.05 -11.30
N GLY A 32 21.71 -14.28 -10.46
CA GLY A 32 20.26 -14.16 -10.51
C GLY A 32 19.79 -12.71 -10.51
N VAL A 33 18.65 -12.44 -11.18
CA VAL A 33 18.00 -11.13 -11.20
C VAL A 33 16.49 -11.28 -11.39
N ALA A 34 15.71 -10.51 -10.64
CA ALA A 34 14.28 -10.34 -10.89
C ALA A 34 14.02 -9.15 -11.83
N SER A 35 13.01 -9.27 -12.66
CA SER A 35 12.46 -8.17 -13.45
C SER A 35 10.97 -8.39 -13.70
N HIS A 36 10.24 -7.38 -14.18
CA HIS A 36 8.85 -7.59 -14.55
C HIS A 36 8.64 -7.46 -16.06
N VAL A 37 7.68 -8.21 -16.58
CA VAL A 37 7.31 -8.24 -17.99
C VAL A 37 5.81 -8.08 -18.16
N MET A 38 5.37 -7.69 -19.33
CA MET A 38 3.96 -7.77 -19.74
C MET A 38 3.76 -9.02 -20.57
N ARG A 39 2.75 -9.84 -20.22
CA ARG A 39 2.44 -11.10 -20.88
C ARG A 39 1.05 -11.09 -21.49
N GLY A 40 0.89 -11.91 -22.53
CA GLY A 40 -0.38 -12.10 -23.22
C GLY A 40 -0.88 -10.90 -24.00
N GLU A 41 -2.05 -11.05 -24.64
CA GLU A 41 -2.72 -9.99 -25.39
C GLU A 41 -3.25 -8.87 -24.47
N THR A 42 -3.60 -9.21 -23.25
CA THR A 42 -4.11 -8.30 -22.20
C THR A 42 -3.02 -7.50 -21.51
N GLN A 43 -1.75 -7.74 -21.83
CA GLN A 43 -0.58 -7.05 -21.24
C GLN A 43 -0.57 -7.15 -19.71
N GLU A 44 -0.79 -8.35 -19.19
CA GLU A 44 -0.79 -8.63 -17.75
C GLU A 44 0.64 -8.60 -17.19
N PHE A 45 0.81 -7.99 -16.03
CA PHE A 45 2.09 -7.87 -15.38
C PHE A 45 2.49 -9.18 -14.70
N ALA A 46 3.69 -9.64 -14.97
CA ALA A 46 4.30 -10.80 -14.34
C ALA A 46 5.70 -10.44 -13.84
N ASN A 47 6.09 -10.98 -12.69
CA ASN A 47 7.46 -10.93 -12.22
C ASN A 47 8.19 -12.20 -12.64
N ILE A 48 9.41 -12.08 -13.18
CA ILE A 48 10.21 -13.19 -13.69
C ILE A 48 11.58 -13.22 -13.01
N PHE A 49 12.16 -14.41 -12.96
CA PHE A 49 13.51 -14.67 -12.49
C PHE A 49 14.38 -15.11 -13.66
N SER A 50 15.47 -14.38 -13.89
CA SER A 50 16.47 -14.68 -14.92
C SER A 50 17.78 -15.06 -14.24
N CYS A 51 18.49 -16.04 -14.86
CA CYS A 51 19.77 -16.54 -14.39
C CYS A 51 20.84 -16.48 -15.47
N SER A 52 22.09 -16.51 -15.02
CA SER A 52 23.29 -16.69 -15.84
C SER A 52 24.20 -17.73 -15.23
N ASP A 53 24.70 -18.66 -16.07
CA ASP A 53 25.66 -19.70 -15.69
C ASP A 53 27.10 -19.36 -16.06
N ASP A 54 27.32 -18.26 -16.77
CA ASP A 54 28.59 -17.89 -17.41
C ASP A 54 29.15 -16.55 -16.94
N GLY A 55 28.78 -16.14 -15.71
CA GLY A 55 29.25 -14.89 -15.12
C GLY A 55 28.64 -13.64 -15.75
N GLY A 56 27.40 -13.75 -16.26
CA GLY A 56 26.63 -12.63 -16.78
C GLY A 56 26.83 -12.37 -18.28
N GLN A 57 27.52 -13.25 -19.01
CA GLN A 57 27.70 -13.11 -20.45
C GLN A 57 26.41 -13.42 -21.20
N THR A 58 25.68 -14.43 -20.77
CA THR A 58 24.35 -14.79 -21.30
C THR A 58 23.34 -14.96 -20.17
N TRP A 59 22.08 -14.59 -20.47
CA TRP A 59 20.97 -14.65 -19.50
C TRP A 59 19.78 -15.38 -20.11
N TYR A 60 19.08 -16.12 -19.28
CA TYR A 60 17.82 -16.79 -19.66
C TYR A 60 16.78 -16.64 -18.55
N GLU A 61 15.50 -16.57 -18.94
CA GLU A 61 14.40 -16.65 -17.99
C GLU A 61 14.33 -18.06 -17.41
N GLN A 62 14.57 -18.19 -16.10
CA GLN A 62 14.50 -19.47 -15.42
C GLN A 62 13.08 -19.82 -15.00
N ALA A 63 12.33 -18.83 -14.48
CA ALA A 63 10.97 -19.05 -14.03
C ALA A 63 10.14 -17.76 -14.01
N THR A 64 8.84 -17.90 -14.03
CA THR A 64 7.90 -16.86 -13.61
C THR A 64 7.75 -16.92 -12.09
N ILE A 65 8.09 -15.83 -11.39
CA ILE A 65 7.93 -15.72 -9.93
C ILE A 65 6.45 -15.61 -9.57
N ALA A 66 5.75 -14.68 -10.21
CA ALA A 66 4.34 -14.42 -9.94
C ALA A 66 3.60 -13.89 -11.17
N HIS A 67 2.42 -14.45 -11.41
CA HIS A 67 1.46 -14.01 -12.42
C HIS A 67 0.08 -14.60 -12.10
N ASN A 68 -0.96 -13.79 -12.05
CA ASN A 68 -2.31 -14.31 -11.75
C ASN A 68 -3.44 -13.55 -12.47
N GLY A 69 -3.13 -12.68 -13.42
CA GLY A 69 -4.11 -11.90 -14.19
C GLY A 69 -4.86 -10.82 -13.39
N TYR A 70 -4.59 -10.70 -12.09
CA TYR A 70 -5.23 -9.75 -11.20
C TYR A 70 -4.25 -8.70 -10.67
N HIS A 71 -3.18 -9.14 -10.00
CA HIS A 71 -2.15 -8.24 -9.48
C HIS A 71 -1.23 -7.72 -10.60
N ARG A 72 -0.79 -6.51 -10.45
CA ARG A 72 0.23 -5.90 -11.31
C ARG A 72 1.60 -6.03 -10.63
N PHE A 73 2.21 -7.19 -10.80
CA PHE A 73 3.53 -7.49 -10.25
C PHE A 73 4.61 -6.66 -10.94
N CYS A 74 5.12 -5.67 -10.25
CA CYS A 74 6.22 -4.82 -10.73
C CYS A 74 7.50 -5.11 -9.95
N GLU A 75 8.41 -4.19 -9.88
CA GLU A 75 9.74 -4.30 -9.32
C GLU A 75 9.81 -5.34 -8.19
N GLY A 76 10.55 -6.42 -8.43
CA GLY A 76 10.78 -7.48 -7.47
C GLY A 76 12.17 -7.37 -6.87
N ALA A 77 12.30 -7.48 -5.56
CA ALA A 77 13.56 -7.57 -4.85
C ALA A 77 13.81 -8.99 -4.37
N ILE A 78 14.87 -9.63 -4.87
CA ILE A 78 15.25 -10.97 -4.41
C ILE A 78 16.03 -10.87 -3.10
N VAL A 79 15.71 -11.75 -2.17
CA VAL A 79 16.40 -11.93 -0.90
C VAL A 79 16.87 -13.39 -0.80
N ILE A 80 18.13 -13.60 -0.51
CA ILE A 80 18.65 -14.90 -0.12
C ILE A 80 18.45 -15.02 1.39
N LEU A 81 17.65 -15.99 1.80
CA LEU A 81 17.37 -16.30 3.19
C LEU A 81 18.29 -17.40 3.70
N GLU A 82 18.27 -17.62 5.02
CA GLU A 82 18.97 -18.76 5.61
C GLU A 82 18.54 -20.08 4.97
N GLY A 83 19.50 -21.02 4.81
CA GLY A 83 19.25 -22.32 4.20
C GLY A 83 19.14 -22.28 2.66
N GLU A 84 19.66 -21.22 2.03
CA GLU A 84 19.70 -21.06 0.57
C GLU A 84 18.31 -20.91 -0.08
N GLU A 85 17.29 -20.57 0.68
CA GLU A 85 15.97 -20.25 0.18
C GLU A 85 15.95 -18.84 -0.40
N LEU A 86 15.17 -18.63 -1.46
CA LEU A 86 14.95 -17.31 -2.03
C LEU A 86 13.56 -16.78 -1.66
N ALA A 87 13.47 -15.49 -1.39
CA ALA A 87 12.23 -14.75 -1.36
C ALA A 87 12.28 -13.65 -2.42
N CYS A 88 11.13 -13.33 -3.02
CA CYS A 88 10.97 -12.15 -3.88
C CYS A 88 9.89 -11.25 -3.29
N VAL A 89 10.28 -10.07 -2.82
CA VAL A 89 9.35 -9.02 -2.38
C VAL A 89 9.00 -8.17 -3.59
N MET A 90 7.72 -8.11 -3.95
CA MET A 90 7.25 -7.50 -5.19
C MET A 90 6.34 -6.31 -4.91
N ARG A 91 6.56 -5.22 -5.62
CA ARG A 91 5.61 -4.12 -5.69
C ARG A 91 4.31 -4.56 -6.34
N GLU A 92 3.20 -4.19 -5.75
CA GLU A 92 1.89 -4.22 -6.38
C GLU A 92 1.57 -2.84 -6.98
N ASN A 93 1.31 -2.78 -8.28
CA ASN A 93 1.27 -1.53 -9.03
C ASN A 93 -0.15 -1.00 -9.30
N HIS A 94 -1.16 -1.45 -8.59
CA HIS A 94 -2.46 -0.79 -8.58
C HIS A 94 -2.45 0.40 -7.60
N SER A 95 -3.16 1.45 -7.96
CA SER A 95 -3.27 2.65 -7.11
C SER A 95 -4.23 2.49 -5.92
N ALA A 96 -4.84 1.33 -5.77
CA ALA A 96 -5.87 1.08 -4.76
C ALA A 96 -5.33 0.90 -3.33
N GLY A 97 -4.00 0.92 -3.13
CA GLY A 97 -3.38 0.73 -1.82
C GLY A 97 -3.18 -0.73 -1.45
N ILE A 98 -3.05 -1.61 -2.45
CA ILE A 98 -2.71 -3.02 -2.22
C ILE A 98 -1.28 -3.11 -1.69
N PRO A 99 -1.03 -3.96 -0.67
CA PRO A 99 0.30 -4.13 -0.10
C PRO A 99 1.28 -4.81 -1.07
N CYS A 100 2.57 -4.84 -0.70
CA CYS A 100 3.57 -5.69 -1.33
C CYS A 100 3.16 -7.16 -1.28
N LEU A 101 3.67 -7.92 -2.23
CA LEU A 101 3.50 -9.36 -2.30
C LEU A 101 4.86 -10.06 -2.14
N VAL A 102 4.86 -11.27 -1.62
CA VAL A 102 6.06 -12.10 -1.50
C VAL A 102 5.80 -13.50 -2.04
N ALA A 103 6.77 -14.06 -2.74
CA ALA A 103 6.83 -15.47 -3.12
C ALA A 103 8.16 -16.07 -2.67
N PHE A 104 8.18 -17.38 -2.41
CA PHE A 104 9.34 -18.11 -1.91
C PHE A 104 9.74 -19.24 -2.88
N SER A 105 11.03 -19.52 -2.95
CA SER A 105 11.61 -20.62 -3.71
C SER A 105 12.61 -21.40 -2.85
N GLN A 106 12.51 -22.74 -2.87
CA GLN A 106 13.39 -23.66 -2.16
C GLN A 106 14.37 -24.40 -3.09
N ASP A 107 14.43 -24.02 -4.36
CA ASP A 107 15.18 -24.71 -5.41
C ASP A 107 15.96 -23.75 -6.31
N MET A 108 16.49 -22.67 -5.70
CA MET A 108 17.27 -21.63 -6.39
C MET A 108 16.49 -20.94 -7.52
N GLY A 109 15.21 -20.66 -7.29
CA GLY A 109 14.36 -19.89 -8.22
C GLY A 109 13.82 -20.68 -9.40
N LYS A 110 13.92 -22.02 -9.41
CA LYS A 110 13.33 -22.87 -10.46
C LYS A 110 11.81 -22.95 -10.34
N THR A 111 11.31 -23.01 -9.11
CA THR A 111 9.89 -22.94 -8.80
C THR A 111 9.61 -21.94 -7.67
N TRP A 112 8.42 -21.35 -7.68
CA TRP A 112 8.02 -20.34 -6.72
C TRP A 112 6.66 -20.68 -6.10
N SER A 113 6.50 -20.34 -4.83
CA SER A 113 5.20 -20.48 -4.15
C SER A 113 4.17 -19.51 -4.75
N GLN A 114 2.89 -19.74 -4.46
CA GLN A 114 1.88 -18.70 -4.68
C GLN A 114 2.27 -17.44 -3.90
N SER A 115 2.10 -16.28 -4.54
CA SER A 115 2.37 -15.00 -3.90
C SER A 115 1.38 -14.69 -2.78
N GLN A 116 1.88 -14.15 -1.68
CA GLN A 116 1.13 -13.78 -0.48
C GLN A 116 1.34 -12.30 -0.17
N MET A 117 0.34 -11.63 0.42
CA MET A 117 0.46 -10.23 0.83
C MET A 117 1.45 -10.08 2.00
N LEU A 118 2.04 -8.90 2.09
CA LEU A 118 2.83 -8.43 3.23
C LEU A 118 2.11 -7.25 3.88
N PRO A 119 2.25 -7.02 5.18
CA PRO A 119 1.48 -5.97 5.88
C PRO A 119 2.01 -4.55 5.65
N PHE A 120 2.67 -4.29 4.53
CA PHE A 120 3.16 -2.97 4.13
C PHE A 120 3.08 -2.76 2.61
N ALA A 121 3.01 -1.50 2.19
CA ALA A 121 2.93 -1.09 0.78
C ALA A 121 4.14 -0.20 0.43
N ILE A 122 5.24 -0.83 0.06
CA ILE A 122 6.51 -0.19 -0.33
C ILE A 122 6.72 -0.39 -1.84
N HIS A 123 6.77 0.69 -2.59
CA HIS A 123 7.10 0.67 -4.01
C HIS A 123 8.62 0.70 -4.21
N ARG A 124 9.09 0.02 -5.24
CA ARG A 124 10.51 -0.20 -5.54
C ARG A 124 11.22 -0.74 -4.30
N PRO A 125 10.80 -1.91 -3.79
CA PRO A 125 11.44 -2.48 -2.62
C PRO A 125 12.90 -2.76 -2.91
N TYR A 126 13.75 -2.43 -1.96
CA TYR A 126 15.12 -2.92 -1.87
C TYR A 126 15.23 -3.74 -0.60
N ALA A 127 15.54 -5.01 -0.72
CA ALA A 127 15.46 -5.96 0.39
C ALA A 127 16.69 -6.83 0.49
N LYS A 128 17.20 -7.03 1.71
CA LYS A 128 18.26 -7.99 2.05
C LYS A 128 18.05 -8.53 3.45
N GLN A 129 18.54 -9.72 3.70
CA GLN A 129 18.65 -10.26 5.05
C GLN A 129 19.78 -9.54 5.80
N ILE A 130 19.55 -9.21 7.06
CA ILE A 130 20.54 -8.67 7.99
C ILE A 130 21.09 -9.79 8.89
N PRO A 131 22.21 -9.58 9.63
CA PRO A 131 22.91 -10.66 10.34
C PRO A 131 22.10 -11.42 11.38
N ASP A 132 21.06 -10.82 11.94
CA ASP A 132 20.17 -11.46 12.92
C ASP A 132 19.06 -12.32 12.28
N GLY A 133 19.08 -12.49 10.96
CA GLY A 133 18.11 -13.30 10.21
C GLY A 133 16.85 -12.59 9.78
N ARG A 134 16.58 -11.35 10.25
CA ARG A 134 15.47 -10.52 9.76
C ARG A 134 15.79 -9.99 8.35
N VAL A 135 14.76 -9.56 7.66
CA VAL A 135 14.88 -8.88 6.35
C VAL A 135 14.52 -7.41 6.52
N LEU A 136 15.44 -6.54 6.10
CA LEU A 136 15.17 -5.11 5.97
C LEU A 136 14.72 -4.81 4.54
N VAL A 137 13.51 -4.27 4.41
CA VAL A 137 12.91 -3.80 3.16
C VAL A 137 12.79 -2.29 3.21
N THR A 138 13.32 -1.57 2.23
CA THR A 138 13.22 -0.10 2.14
C THR A 138 12.65 0.33 0.80
N GLY A 139 12.05 1.51 0.74
CA GLY A 139 11.54 2.11 -0.50
C GLY A 139 10.44 3.13 -0.26
N ARG A 140 9.71 3.46 -1.32
CA ARG A 140 8.64 4.46 -1.31
C ARG A 140 7.39 3.91 -0.63
N HIS A 141 6.99 4.48 0.48
CA HIS A 141 5.72 4.14 1.12
C HIS A 141 4.55 4.83 0.41
N VAL A 142 3.47 4.09 0.15
CA VAL A 142 2.33 4.60 -0.65
C VAL A 142 0.96 4.40 0.00
N ASN A 143 0.92 3.72 1.14
CA ASN A 143 -0.34 3.44 1.85
C ASN A 143 -0.35 4.11 3.24
N GLY A 144 -0.33 5.43 3.25
CA GLY A 144 -0.24 6.24 4.47
C GLY A 144 0.64 7.46 4.26
N GLY A 145 1.51 7.77 5.21
CA GLY A 145 2.49 8.85 5.09
C GLY A 145 3.37 8.70 3.86
N LEU A 146 3.54 9.78 3.10
CA LEU A 146 4.45 9.77 1.96
C LEU A 146 5.88 9.97 2.43
N GLY A 147 6.78 9.17 1.90
CA GLY A 147 8.19 9.23 2.24
C GLY A 147 8.89 7.93 1.88
N THR A 148 10.15 7.86 2.25
CA THR A 148 10.93 6.62 2.22
C THR A 148 10.84 5.96 3.59
N TYR A 149 10.40 4.74 3.58
CA TYR A 149 10.20 3.93 4.78
C TYR A 149 10.95 2.62 4.68
N GLY A 150 11.25 2.07 5.83
CA GLY A 150 11.74 0.72 6.02
C GLY A 150 10.72 -0.14 6.75
N TRP A 151 10.87 -1.44 6.57
CA TRP A 151 10.26 -2.47 7.38
C TRP A 151 11.32 -3.53 7.69
N CYS A 152 11.41 -3.98 8.93
CA CYS A 152 12.37 -4.98 9.34
C CYS A 152 11.70 -6.12 10.10
N GLY A 153 11.80 -7.36 9.58
CA GLY A 153 11.11 -8.49 10.21
C GLY A 153 11.34 -9.82 9.50
N ASN A 154 10.51 -10.80 9.82
CA ASN A 154 10.55 -12.13 9.22
C ASN A 154 9.47 -12.25 8.14
N LEU A 155 9.87 -12.32 6.88
CA LEU A 155 8.94 -12.41 5.74
C LEU A 155 7.99 -13.61 5.81
N LYS A 156 8.45 -14.76 6.34
CA LYS A 156 7.61 -15.96 6.44
C LYS A 156 6.51 -15.84 7.51
N VAL A 157 6.80 -15.11 8.59
CA VAL A 157 5.83 -14.85 9.67
C VAL A 157 4.76 -13.88 9.20
N GLU A 158 5.15 -12.88 8.41
CA GLU A 158 4.27 -11.82 7.95
C GLU A 158 3.54 -12.15 6.63
N ALA A 159 3.97 -13.18 5.91
CA ALA A 159 3.35 -13.60 4.66
C ALA A 159 1.88 -14.01 4.88
N GLY A 160 1.00 -13.48 4.04
CA GLY A 160 -0.46 -13.69 4.12
C GLY A 160 -1.18 -12.65 4.99
N GLN A 161 -0.47 -11.72 5.62
CA GLN A 161 -1.05 -10.65 6.41
C GLN A 161 -1.16 -9.34 5.61
N TRP A 162 -2.05 -8.46 6.06
CA TRP A 162 -2.17 -7.09 5.56
C TRP A 162 -2.44 -6.15 6.74
N SER A 163 -2.18 -4.87 6.57
CA SER A 163 -2.46 -3.87 7.59
C SER A 163 -3.21 -2.67 7.02
N VAL A 164 -3.89 -1.95 7.90
CA VAL A 164 -4.55 -0.69 7.55
C VAL A 164 -3.51 0.39 7.33
N GLY A 165 -3.62 1.09 6.20
CA GLY A 165 -2.80 2.26 5.91
C GLY A 165 -3.21 3.46 6.75
N GLY A 166 -2.24 4.10 7.40
CA GLY A 166 -2.47 5.25 8.25
C GLY A 166 -2.66 6.56 7.49
N PRO A 167 -2.99 7.63 8.20
CA PRO A 167 -3.09 8.95 7.60
C PRO A 167 -1.71 9.51 7.23
N ARG A 168 -1.65 10.26 6.14
CA ARG A 168 -0.44 10.98 5.71
C ARG A 168 0.07 11.98 6.75
N GLN A 169 -0.82 12.50 7.59
CA GLN A 169 -0.50 13.45 8.65
C GLN A 169 -1.29 13.08 9.92
N GLN A 170 -0.55 12.84 10.99
CA GLN A 170 -1.13 12.36 12.26
C GLN A 170 -1.74 13.46 13.13
N PHE A 171 -1.55 14.74 12.80
CA PHE A 171 -1.86 15.87 13.68
C PHE A 171 -3.34 16.20 13.85
N ALA A 172 -4.22 15.53 13.12
CA ALA A 172 -5.66 15.79 13.15
C ALA A 172 -6.46 14.71 13.90
N ALA A 173 -5.81 13.73 14.50
CA ALA A 173 -6.48 12.62 15.17
C ALA A 173 -6.02 12.44 16.62
N GLU A 174 -6.96 12.07 17.48
CA GLU A 174 -6.76 11.73 18.88
C GLU A 174 -7.49 10.44 19.20
N LEU A 175 -6.82 9.50 19.85
CA LEU A 175 -7.43 8.26 20.32
C LEU A 175 -7.74 8.37 21.80
N THR A 176 -9.02 8.22 22.14
CA THR A 176 -9.52 8.16 23.51
C THR A 176 -10.12 6.79 23.79
N PRO A 177 -10.39 6.41 25.04
CA PRO A 177 -11.07 5.14 25.34
C PRO A 177 -12.43 4.95 24.68
N ASP A 178 -13.10 6.05 24.34
CA ASP A 178 -14.45 6.03 23.78
C ASP A 178 -14.49 6.22 22.26
N SER A 179 -13.50 6.87 21.67
CA SER A 179 -13.53 7.26 20.27
C SER A 179 -12.15 7.58 19.70
N LEU A 180 -11.95 7.29 18.43
CA LEU A 180 -11.00 7.99 17.60
C LEU A 180 -11.66 9.30 17.14
N ILE A 181 -11.09 10.42 17.54
CA ILE A 181 -11.59 11.76 17.19
C ILE A 181 -10.72 12.30 16.06
N ILE A 182 -11.34 12.62 14.92
CA ILE A 182 -10.66 13.28 13.82
C ILE A 182 -11.17 14.71 13.73
N THR A 183 -10.25 15.68 13.86
CA THR A 183 -10.57 17.11 13.72
C THR A 183 -10.17 17.58 12.35
N ASN A 184 -11.15 18.00 11.55
CA ASN A 184 -10.90 18.49 10.20
C ASN A 184 -10.21 19.86 10.26
N LYS A 185 -9.14 19.99 9.49
CA LYS A 185 -8.39 21.24 9.31
C LYS A 185 -8.04 21.40 7.83
N PRO A 186 -8.01 22.64 7.31
CA PRO A 186 -7.48 22.88 5.97
C PRO A 186 -6.07 22.27 5.83
N GLU A 187 -5.78 21.71 4.66
CA GLU A 187 -4.49 21.11 4.29
C GLU A 187 -4.06 19.87 5.12
N HIS A 188 -4.88 19.39 6.06
CA HIS A 188 -4.63 18.17 6.82
C HIS A 188 -5.59 17.06 6.37
N GLU A 189 -5.04 15.92 6.06
CA GLU A 189 -5.82 14.73 5.68
C GLU A 189 -5.64 13.62 6.71
N CYS A 190 -6.76 13.15 7.26
CA CYS A 190 -6.76 11.99 8.14
C CYS A 190 -7.69 10.91 7.56
N ARG A 191 -7.09 9.94 6.89
CA ARG A 191 -7.79 8.84 6.22
C ARG A 191 -7.07 7.53 6.50
N TYR A 192 -7.85 6.48 6.77
CA TYR A 192 -7.37 5.13 6.97
C TYR A 192 -7.74 4.28 5.76
N THR A 193 -6.76 3.60 5.20
CA THR A 193 -6.91 2.82 3.96
C THR A 193 -7.03 1.34 4.29
N LEU A 194 -8.08 0.71 3.81
CA LEU A 194 -8.37 -0.71 3.93
C LEU A 194 -7.97 -1.44 2.64
N LEU A 195 -7.79 -2.75 2.73
CA LEU A 195 -7.55 -3.58 1.55
C LEU A 195 -8.78 -3.50 0.62
N PRO A 196 -8.61 -3.16 -0.68
CA PRO A 196 -9.75 -3.06 -1.58
C PRO A 196 -10.35 -4.44 -1.90
N PRO A 197 -11.66 -4.54 -2.18
CA PRO A 197 -12.25 -5.74 -2.74
C PRO A 197 -11.68 -6.02 -4.14
N GLU A 198 -11.66 -7.32 -4.53
CA GLU A 198 -11.14 -7.75 -5.82
C GLU A 198 -11.84 -7.05 -7.00
N CYS A 199 -13.16 -7.04 -7.01
CA CYS A 199 -13.96 -6.47 -8.10
C CYS A 199 -15.40 -6.21 -7.66
N SER A 200 -16.24 -5.77 -8.60
CA SER A 200 -17.69 -5.56 -8.38
C SER A 200 -18.49 -6.82 -8.07
N LYS A 201 -17.89 -8.01 -8.22
CA LYS A 201 -18.54 -9.29 -7.82
C LYS A 201 -18.29 -9.63 -6.35
N SER A 202 -17.33 -8.96 -5.69
CA SER A 202 -17.08 -9.15 -4.26
C SER A 202 -18.30 -8.74 -3.44
N GLU A 203 -18.60 -9.47 -2.37
CA GLU A 203 -19.56 -9.03 -1.36
C GLU A 203 -18.80 -8.26 -0.28
N VAL A 204 -19.22 -7.00 -0.01
CA VAL A 204 -18.52 -6.09 0.89
C VAL A 204 -19.46 -5.57 1.95
N ILE A 205 -19.04 -5.61 3.21
CA ILE A 205 -19.68 -4.91 4.32
C ILE A 205 -18.64 -4.00 4.97
N LEU A 206 -18.87 -2.69 4.93
CA LEU A 206 -18.12 -1.69 5.68
C LEU A 206 -19.08 -1.02 6.64
N GLU A 207 -18.86 -1.20 7.92
CA GLU A 207 -19.70 -0.67 8.97
C GLU A 207 -18.89 0.18 9.94
N ALA A 208 -19.45 1.34 10.31
CA ALA A 208 -18.85 2.23 11.30
C ALA A 208 -19.88 2.65 12.33
N ARG A 209 -19.53 2.59 13.61
CA ARG A 209 -20.28 3.21 14.69
C ARG A 209 -19.65 4.55 15.00
N MET A 210 -20.39 5.64 14.69
CA MET A 210 -19.81 6.97 14.67
C MET A 210 -20.84 8.08 14.87
N ARG A 211 -20.36 9.31 15.04
CA ARG A 211 -21.11 10.57 14.97
C ARG A 211 -20.22 11.67 14.44
N VAL A 212 -20.82 12.78 14.02
CA VAL A 212 -20.09 13.97 13.56
C VAL A 212 -20.59 15.26 14.23
N GLU A 213 -19.69 16.21 14.37
CA GLU A 213 -19.96 17.58 14.80
C GLU A 213 -19.44 18.55 13.76
N GLY A 214 -20.21 19.57 13.41
CA GLY A 214 -19.81 20.56 12.42
C GLY A 214 -20.94 21.45 11.96
N GLU A 215 -20.70 22.22 10.92
CA GLU A 215 -21.67 23.08 10.31
C GLU A 215 -22.69 22.27 9.51
N LYS A 216 -23.99 22.56 9.69
CA LYS A 216 -25.04 21.93 8.89
C LYS A 216 -24.83 22.19 7.40
N GLY A 217 -25.11 21.18 6.60
CA GLY A 217 -24.94 21.24 5.15
C GLY A 217 -23.54 20.94 4.64
N LYS A 218 -22.51 20.87 5.52
CA LYS A 218 -21.13 20.55 5.16
C LYS A 218 -20.75 19.12 5.56
N ALA A 219 -20.11 18.40 4.64
CA ALA A 219 -19.57 17.08 4.92
C ALA A 219 -18.39 17.17 5.88
N VAL A 220 -18.32 16.22 6.82
CA VAL A 220 -17.26 16.13 7.85
C VAL A 220 -16.49 14.84 7.74
N ALA A 221 -17.16 13.74 7.49
CA ALA A 221 -16.58 12.41 7.43
C ALA A 221 -17.03 11.64 6.19
N PHE A 222 -16.35 10.55 5.89
CA PHE A 222 -16.72 9.66 4.80
C PHE A 222 -16.41 8.20 5.08
N LEU A 223 -17.10 7.34 4.35
CA LEU A 223 -16.76 5.95 4.08
C LEU A 223 -16.68 5.77 2.57
N SER A 224 -15.68 5.08 2.07
CA SER A 224 -15.60 4.73 0.66
C SER A 224 -15.29 3.27 0.47
N VAL A 225 -15.90 2.67 -0.55
CA VAL A 225 -15.59 1.32 -1.00
C VAL A 225 -15.27 1.39 -2.49
N SER A 226 -14.05 1.09 -2.85
CA SER A 226 -13.57 1.06 -4.22
C SER A 226 -12.84 -0.26 -4.45
N SER A 227 -13.19 -0.95 -5.52
CA SER A 227 -12.34 -2.02 -6.06
C SER A 227 -11.14 -1.39 -6.78
N LEU A 228 -10.36 -2.19 -7.50
CA LEU A 228 -9.24 -1.72 -8.32
C LEU A 228 -9.62 -0.72 -9.42
N SER A 229 -10.88 -0.43 -9.55
CA SER A 229 -11.45 0.53 -10.48
C SER A 229 -11.59 1.91 -9.82
N PRO A 230 -11.22 3.01 -10.51
CA PRO A 230 -11.08 4.34 -9.91
C PRO A 230 -12.38 5.06 -9.54
N GLN A 231 -13.54 4.46 -9.73
CA GLN A 231 -14.80 5.06 -9.39
C GLN A 231 -15.46 4.34 -8.22
N GLY A 232 -14.96 4.64 -7.04
CA GLY A 232 -15.49 4.13 -5.80
C GLY A 232 -16.84 4.74 -5.44
N ASN A 233 -17.48 4.12 -4.48
CA ASN A 233 -18.69 4.62 -3.87
C ASN A 233 -18.31 5.40 -2.62
N LEU A 234 -18.41 6.71 -2.68
CA LEU A 234 -18.06 7.62 -1.60
C LEU A 234 -19.33 8.03 -0.85
N LEU A 235 -19.49 7.58 0.37
CA LEU A 235 -20.52 8.02 1.29
C LEU A 235 -20.00 9.20 2.11
N GLN A 236 -20.46 10.39 1.83
CA GLN A 236 -20.20 11.59 2.62
C GLN A 236 -21.19 11.69 3.78
N ILE A 237 -20.71 12.16 4.93
CA ILE A 237 -21.46 12.26 6.18
C ILE A 237 -21.35 13.68 6.73
N ALA A 238 -22.48 14.36 6.85
CA ALA A 238 -22.64 15.67 7.46
C ALA A 238 -23.49 15.58 8.74
N PRO A 239 -23.54 16.62 9.58
CA PRO A 239 -24.40 16.60 10.78
C PRO A 239 -25.88 16.33 10.52
N ASP A 240 -26.40 16.73 9.34
CA ASP A 240 -27.82 16.74 9.01
C ASP A 240 -28.18 15.92 7.75
N TRP A 241 -27.21 15.27 7.12
CA TRP A 241 -27.42 14.40 5.96
C TRP A 241 -26.30 13.39 5.74
N ILE A 242 -26.63 12.35 4.93
CA ILE A 242 -25.64 11.51 4.25
C ILE A 242 -25.84 11.61 2.74
N MET A 243 -24.78 11.43 1.95
CA MET A 243 -24.84 11.48 0.50
C MET A 243 -23.90 10.44 -0.13
N LEU A 244 -24.47 9.54 -0.91
CA LEU A 244 -23.70 8.63 -1.73
C LEU A 244 -23.38 9.29 -3.06
N ASN A 245 -22.12 9.67 -3.27
CA ASN A 245 -21.65 10.26 -4.52
C ASN A 245 -21.51 9.19 -5.59
N ARG A 246 -22.01 9.51 -6.77
CA ARG A 246 -21.88 8.71 -7.99
C ARG A 246 -21.64 9.64 -9.18
N GLN A 247 -21.05 9.11 -10.26
CA GLN A 247 -20.69 9.93 -11.43
C GLN A 247 -21.81 10.74 -12.06
N THR A 248 -23.05 10.29 -11.98
CA THR A 248 -24.17 10.91 -12.70
C THR A 248 -25.32 11.35 -11.82
N VAL A 249 -25.41 10.83 -10.58
CA VAL A 249 -26.51 11.13 -9.65
C VAL A 249 -26.02 10.99 -8.22
N ASP A 250 -26.22 12.03 -7.43
CA ASP A 250 -25.97 12.01 -5.98
C ASP A 250 -27.25 11.61 -5.24
N PHE A 251 -27.11 10.64 -4.34
CA PHE A 251 -28.19 10.21 -3.46
C PHE A 251 -28.03 10.84 -2.08
N ARG A 252 -28.66 11.99 -1.88
CA ARG A 252 -28.67 12.68 -0.59
C ARG A 252 -29.91 12.31 0.21
N LYS A 253 -29.72 12.01 1.51
CA LYS A 253 -30.81 11.72 2.46
C LYS A 253 -30.62 12.54 3.73
N PRO A 254 -31.69 13.23 4.22
CA PRO A 254 -31.64 13.91 5.50
C PRO A 254 -31.59 12.88 6.64
N ILE A 255 -30.69 13.07 7.55
CA ILE A 255 -30.53 12.25 8.75
C ILE A 255 -29.67 13.01 9.76
N ASP A 256 -30.06 12.95 11.03
CA ASP A 256 -29.26 13.50 12.12
C ASP A 256 -28.10 12.56 12.46
N MET A 257 -26.88 13.01 12.19
CA MET A 257 -25.62 12.30 12.48
C MET A 257 -24.86 12.93 13.66
N THR A 258 -25.46 13.86 14.40
CA THR A 258 -24.85 14.46 15.61
C THR A 258 -24.86 13.50 16.80
N HIS A 259 -25.69 12.48 16.74
CA HIS A 259 -25.75 11.38 17.71
C HIS A 259 -25.07 10.13 17.15
N GLU A 260 -24.63 9.26 18.04
CA GLU A 260 -23.99 7.99 17.67
C GLU A 260 -24.97 7.14 16.81
N ARG A 261 -24.48 6.71 15.65
CA ARG A 261 -25.20 5.89 14.68
C ARG A 261 -24.31 4.77 14.16
N THR A 262 -24.92 3.68 13.75
CA THR A 262 -24.26 2.64 12.96
C THR A 262 -24.53 2.92 11.48
N VAL A 263 -23.47 3.20 10.72
CA VAL A 263 -23.50 3.45 9.28
C VAL A 263 -22.92 2.24 8.57
N THR A 264 -23.69 1.61 7.68
CA THR A 264 -23.26 0.42 6.96
C THR A 264 -23.35 0.66 5.45
N ILE A 265 -22.25 0.42 4.72
CA ILE A 265 -22.24 0.21 3.27
C ILE A 265 -22.23 -1.29 3.05
N HIS A 266 -23.26 -1.80 2.38
CA HIS A 266 -23.34 -3.21 1.98
C HIS A 266 -23.41 -3.29 0.45
N HIS A 267 -22.43 -3.96 -0.13
CA HIS A 267 -22.41 -4.30 -1.55
C HIS A 267 -22.59 -5.79 -1.73
N ARG A 268 -23.53 -6.18 -2.56
CA ARG A 268 -23.79 -7.59 -2.90
C ARG A 268 -24.36 -7.71 -4.30
N ARG A 269 -23.79 -8.61 -5.11
CA ARG A 269 -24.28 -8.90 -6.48
C ARG A 269 -24.37 -7.65 -7.37
N GLY A 270 -23.40 -6.77 -7.29
CA GLY A 270 -23.39 -5.52 -8.06
C GLY A 270 -24.35 -4.43 -7.56
N LEU A 271 -25.06 -4.65 -6.46
CA LEU A 271 -25.96 -3.67 -5.84
C LEU A 271 -25.38 -3.15 -4.54
N LEU A 272 -25.49 -1.85 -4.35
CA LEU A 272 -25.02 -1.16 -3.16
C LEU A 272 -26.20 -0.63 -2.35
N GLU A 273 -26.12 -0.83 -1.04
CA GLU A 273 -27.10 -0.39 -0.06
C GLU A 273 -26.39 0.37 1.06
N VAL A 274 -26.98 1.48 1.51
CA VAL A 274 -26.55 2.20 2.71
C VAL A 274 -27.64 2.09 3.78
N ARG A 275 -27.24 1.64 4.97
CA ARG A 275 -28.10 1.51 6.14
C ARG A 275 -27.63 2.42 7.26
N ILE A 276 -28.59 2.95 8.01
CA ILE A 276 -28.35 3.63 9.27
C ILE A 276 -29.17 2.92 10.35
N ASP A 277 -28.51 2.47 11.43
CA ASP A 277 -29.13 1.71 12.52
C ASP A 277 -29.98 0.54 11.99
N ASN A 278 -29.40 -0.23 11.04
CA ASN A 278 -30.04 -1.35 10.35
C ASN A 278 -31.25 -0.99 9.45
N LYS A 279 -31.58 0.29 9.27
CA LYS A 279 -32.62 0.72 8.34
C LYS A 279 -32.01 1.17 7.03
N THR A 280 -32.47 0.59 5.93
CA THR A 280 -32.05 0.99 4.58
C THR A 280 -32.52 2.40 4.25
N LEU A 281 -31.59 3.29 3.95
CA LEU A 281 -31.86 4.66 3.51
C LEU A 281 -31.60 4.85 2.01
N ILE A 282 -30.60 4.17 1.47
CA ILE A 282 -30.22 4.23 0.06
C ILE A 282 -30.10 2.79 -0.44
N SER A 283 -30.73 2.45 -1.54
CA SER A 283 -30.69 1.11 -2.13
C SER A 283 -30.81 1.14 -3.65
N GLY A 284 -30.52 0.02 -4.30
CA GLY A 284 -30.65 -0.14 -5.74
C GLY A 284 -29.57 0.58 -6.54
N CYS A 285 -28.49 1.02 -5.88
CA CYS A 285 -27.37 1.62 -6.56
C CYS A 285 -26.49 0.53 -7.17
N ILE A 286 -26.26 0.62 -8.49
CA ILE A 286 -25.38 -0.32 -9.18
C ILE A 286 -23.93 0.07 -8.90
N TRP A 287 -23.10 -0.90 -8.45
CA TRP A 287 -21.66 -0.75 -8.43
C TRP A 287 -21.17 -0.53 -9.86
N ARG A 288 -20.35 0.47 -10.05
CA ARG A 288 -19.72 0.69 -11.34
C ARG A 288 -18.23 0.45 -11.22
N GLU A 289 -17.73 -0.41 -12.07
CA GLU A 289 -16.30 -0.50 -12.37
C GLU A 289 -15.96 0.60 -13.35
N SER A 290 -14.80 1.21 -13.20
CA SER A 290 -14.32 2.22 -14.12
C SER A 290 -13.00 1.81 -14.77
N GLN A 291 -12.53 2.64 -15.69
CA GLN A 291 -11.28 2.45 -16.43
C GLN A 291 -10.05 2.50 -15.51
N PRO A 292 -8.94 1.85 -15.87
CA PRO A 292 -7.71 1.86 -15.06
C PRO A 292 -7.23 3.26 -14.74
N LEU A 293 -6.72 3.45 -13.54
CA LEU A 293 -6.18 4.73 -13.08
C LEU A 293 -4.93 5.11 -13.88
N SER A 294 -4.93 6.32 -14.43
CA SER A 294 -3.75 6.99 -14.94
C SER A 294 -2.98 7.77 -13.87
N ASP A 295 -3.52 7.87 -12.64
CA ASP A 295 -3.00 8.77 -11.62
C ASP A 295 -2.70 8.03 -10.29
N PHE A 296 -1.41 7.70 -10.12
CA PHE A 296 -0.88 6.96 -8.96
C PHE A 296 -1.01 7.71 -7.63
N PHE A 297 -1.12 9.03 -7.66
CA PHE A 297 -1.05 9.90 -6.50
C PHE A 297 -2.32 10.73 -6.28
N GLY A 298 -3.42 10.32 -6.93
CA GLY A 298 -4.69 11.02 -6.78
C GLY A 298 -5.23 10.99 -5.36
N ASP A 299 -5.50 12.16 -4.79
CA ASP A 299 -6.00 12.35 -3.43
C ASP A 299 -7.51 12.13 -3.29
N ASP A 300 -8.18 11.71 -4.35
CA ASP A 300 -9.61 11.47 -4.35
C ASP A 300 -9.97 10.25 -3.47
N PRO A 301 -10.68 10.45 -2.34
CA PRO A 301 -11.04 9.37 -1.44
C PRO A 301 -11.96 8.31 -2.09
N SER A 302 -12.64 8.64 -3.18
CA SER A 302 -13.47 7.68 -3.90
C SER A 302 -12.66 6.60 -4.63
N LYS A 303 -11.34 6.80 -4.80
CA LYS A 303 -10.46 5.89 -5.53
C LYS A 303 -9.92 4.74 -4.68
N ARG A 304 -10.14 4.76 -3.37
CA ARG A 304 -9.65 3.75 -2.43
C ARG A 304 -10.76 3.30 -1.49
N THR A 305 -10.61 2.14 -0.88
CA THR A 305 -11.45 1.73 0.24
C THR A 305 -10.91 2.38 1.49
N GLN A 306 -11.64 3.36 2.04
CA GLN A 306 -11.14 4.22 3.12
C GLN A 306 -12.27 4.67 4.05
N PHE A 307 -11.88 5.12 5.23
CA PHE A 307 -12.72 5.93 6.12
C PHE A 307 -11.90 7.09 6.71
N GLY A 308 -12.58 8.14 7.15
CA GLY A 308 -11.91 9.27 7.78
C GLY A 308 -12.53 10.61 7.49
N GLN A 309 -11.67 11.61 7.38
CA GLN A 309 -12.03 13.01 7.18
C GLN A 309 -12.37 13.33 5.72
N ILE A 310 -13.42 14.14 5.54
CA ILE A 310 -13.68 14.89 4.32
C ILE A 310 -14.14 16.30 4.70
N GLY A 311 -13.75 17.30 3.88
CA GLY A 311 -14.01 18.72 4.20
C GLY A 311 -12.97 19.32 5.14
N GLU A 312 -13.07 20.64 5.33
CA GLU A 312 -12.05 21.44 6.01
C GLU A 312 -12.34 21.71 7.48
N THR A 313 -13.59 21.52 7.91
CA THR A 313 -14.03 21.86 9.26
C THR A 313 -14.93 20.80 9.85
N GLY A 314 -14.95 20.70 11.17
CA GLY A 314 -15.77 19.75 11.93
C GLY A 314 -14.95 18.68 12.62
N ARG A 315 -15.63 17.78 13.31
CA ARG A 315 -15.04 16.64 14.01
C ARG A 315 -15.87 15.39 13.75
N SER A 316 -15.21 14.27 13.57
CA SER A 316 -15.85 12.94 13.55
C SER A 316 -15.35 12.09 14.70
N PHE A 317 -16.24 11.29 15.27
CA PHE A 317 -16.01 10.43 16.43
C PHE A 317 -16.32 9.00 16.01
N TRP A 318 -15.30 8.16 15.97
CA TRP A 318 -15.37 6.79 15.50
C TRP A 318 -15.21 5.85 16.70
N LYS A 319 -16.21 5.07 16.99
CA LYS A 319 -16.21 4.13 18.11
C LYS A 319 -15.71 2.75 17.70
N SER A 320 -16.14 2.32 16.50
CA SER A 320 -15.68 1.09 15.88
C SER A 320 -15.80 1.17 14.37
N VAL A 321 -14.98 0.42 13.68
CA VAL A 321 -15.10 0.16 12.24
C VAL A 321 -14.88 -1.33 12.02
N SER A 322 -15.76 -1.96 11.24
CA SER A 322 -15.61 -3.34 10.79
C SER A 322 -15.70 -3.41 9.27
N TYR A 323 -14.93 -4.30 8.70
CA TYR A 323 -14.81 -4.48 7.28
C TYR A 323 -14.71 -5.97 6.95
N SER A 324 -15.58 -6.45 6.08
CA SER A 324 -15.52 -7.81 5.57
C SER A 324 -15.72 -7.83 4.06
N VAL A 325 -14.94 -8.66 3.38
CA VAL A 325 -15.01 -8.88 1.94
C VAL A 325 -14.99 -10.36 1.65
N LYS A 326 -15.94 -10.81 0.84
CA LYS A 326 -15.90 -12.12 0.19
C LYS A 326 -15.55 -11.92 -1.27
N ASN A 327 -14.38 -12.38 -1.65
CA ASN A 327 -13.85 -12.23 -3.00
C ASN A 327 -14.24 -13.46 -3.87
N PRO A 328 -14.39 -13.28 -5.20
CA PRO A 328 -14.66 -14.41 -6.09
C PRO A 328 -13.47 -15.35 -6.27
N THR A 329 -12.22 -14.86 -6.26
CA THR A 329 -11.01 -15.67 -6.50
C THR A 329 -9.90 -15.44 -5.47
N LEU A 330 -9.76 -14.23 -4.93
CA LEU A 330 -8.78 -13.92 -3.90
C LEU A 330 -9.29 -14.36 -2.52
N GLN A 331 -8.38 -14.35 -1.57
CA GLN A 331 -8.70 -14.63 -0.16
C GLN A 331 -9.74 -13.64 0.37
N ASP A 332 -10.68 -14.13 1.16
CA ASP A 332 -11.62 -13.31 1.90
C ASP A 332 -10.88 -12.48 2.94
N THR A 333 -11.43 -11.29 3.23
CA THR A 333 -10.81 -10.34 4.15
C THR A 333 -11.79 -10.00 5.27
N GLU A 334 -11.30 -10.06 6.50
CA GLU A 334 -12.03 -9.57 7.68
C GLU A 334 -11.10 -8.68 8.51
N TRP A 335 -11.63 -7.56 8.97
CA TRP A 335 -10.93 -6.65 9.86
C TRP A 335 -11.93 -5.95 10.78
N HIS A 336 -11.52 -5.76 12.01
CA HIS A 336 -12.34 -5.11 13.02
C HIS A 336 -11.48 -4.27 13.95
N TRP A 337 -11.95 -3.07 14.24
CA TRP A 337 -11.28 -2.13 15.12
C TRP A 337 -12.29 -1.47 16.07
N LYS A 338 -11.87 -1.23 17.32
CA LYS A 338 -12.63 -0.47 18.35
C LYS A 338 -11.71 0.48 19.08
N ALA A 339 -12.20 1.69 19.36
CA ALA A 339 -11.47 2.67 20.15
C ALA A 339 -11.17 2.18 21.58
N SER A 340 -12.06 1.36 22.15
CA SER A 340 -11.89 0.77 23.49
C SER A 340 -10.65 -0.10 23.64
N ASP A 341 -10.11 -0.62 22.55
CA ASP A 341 -8.91 -1.46 22.56
C ASP A 341 -7.63 -0.62 22.72
N GLN A 342 -7.75 0.72 22.65
CA GLN A 342 -6.67 1.70 22.78
C GLN A 342 -5.53 1.49 21.78
N LEU A 343 -5.82 0.85 20.64
CA LEU A 343 -4.94 0.69 19.51
C LEU A 343 -5.43 1.54 18.35
N TRP A 344 -4.51 2.13 17.60
CA TRP A 344 -4.85 2.89 16.39
C TRP A 344 -5.34 1.95 15.29
N PRO A 345 -6.19 2.39 14.35
CA PRO A 345 -6.57 1.55 13.21
C PRO A 345 -5.36 1.07 12.40
N ASP A 346 -4.32 1.89 12.30
CA ASP A 346 -3.06 1.65 11.60
C ASP A 346 -1.92 1.22 12.55
N ASN A 347 -2.25 0.56 13.67
CA ASN A 347 -1.29 0.24 14.75
C ASN A 347 -0.08 -0.55 14.24
N TYR A 348 -0.31 -1.53 13.36
CA TYR A 348 0.78 -2.31 12.78
C TYR A 348 1.82 -1.40 12.10
N GLN A 349 1.37 -0.46 11.25
CA GLN A 349 2.29 0.44 10.55
C GLN A 349 3.02 1.38 11.52
N ARG A 350 2.37 1.82 12.58
CA ARG A 350 3.00 2.67 13.62
C ARG A 350 4.10 1.96 14.38
N GLU A 351 3.94 0.66 14.62
CA GLU A 351 4.89 -0.15 15.40
C GLU A 351 6.02 -0.72 14.55
N HIS A 352 5.77 -1.01 13.26
CA HIS A 352 6.68 -1.79 12.43
C HIS A 352 7.28 -1.06 11.22
N LEU A 353 6.74 0.11 10.85
CA LEU A 353 7.33 0.90 9.78
C LEU A 353 8.30 1.95 10.31
N ILE A 354 9.50 1.92 9.78
CA ILE A 354 10.59 2.83 10.09
C ILE A 354 10.51 4.00 9.12
N GLN A 355 10.23 5.20 9.62
CA GLN A 355 10.26 6.40 8.80
C GLN A 355 11.71 6.86 8.60
N ILE A 356 12.25 6.67 7.40
CA ILE A 356 13.61 7.09 7.06
C ILE A 356 13.64 8.59 6.77
N HIS A 357 12.81 9.04 5.84
CA HIS A 357 12.49 10.44 5.68
C HIS A 357 11.08 10.60 5.11
N ALA A 358 10.38 11.64 5.55
CA ALA A 358 9.02 11.94 5.11
C ALA A 358 8.99 13.23 4.29
N ASN A 359 7.99 13.30 3.42
CA ASN A 359 7.70 14.54 2.71
C ASN A 359 7.20 15.59 3.70
N PRO A 360 7.75 16.80 3.68
CA PRO A 360 7.19 17.89 4.45
C PRO A 360 5.73 18.16 4.10
N PRO A 361 4.88 18.47 5.10
CA PRO A 361 3.50 18.87 4.84
C PRO A 361 3.40 20.10 3.94
N GLY A 362 2.37 20.14 3.07
CA GLY A 362 2.06 21.33 2.26
C GLY A 362 2.95 21.53 1.02
N GLN A 363 3.81 20.59 0.66
CA GLN A 363 4.57 20.69 -0.59
C GLN A 363 3.67 20.55 -1.81
N LYS A 364 3.80 21.53 -2.72
CA LYS A 364 3.03 21.58 -3.98
C LYS A 364 3.62 20.74 -5.11
N ALA A 365 4.91 20.38 -5.01
CA ALA A 365 5.58 19.56 -6.01
C ALA A 365 5.08 18.12 -5.93
N ARG A 366 4.92 17.47 -7.10
CA ARG A 366 4.63 16.03 -7.16
C ARG A 366 5.76 15.28 -6.45
N PRO A 367 5.42 14.40 -5.48
CA PRO A 367 6.44 13.63 -4.77
C PRO A 367 7.23 12.73 -5.72
N ASP A 368 8.56 12.83 -5.66
CA ASP A 368 9.48 11.95 -6.36
C ASP A 368 10.62 11.55 -5.42
N HIS A 369 10.62 10.30 -4.96
CA HIS A 369 11.51 9.77 -3.92
C HIS A 369 11.40 8.25 -3.83
N GLY A 370 12.27 7.63 -3.02
CA GLY A 370 12.07 6.29 -2.49
C GLY A 370 12.58 5.15 -3.37
N TYR A 371 13.50 5.40 -4.29
CA TYR A 371 14.26 4.34 -4.94
C TYR A 371 15.57 4.14 -4.19
N SER A 372 15.40 3.74 -2.93
CA SER A 372 16.49 3.56 -1.99
C SER A 372 17.29 2.29 -2.27
N SER A 373 18.53 2.32 -1.85
CA SER A 373 19.38 1.15 -1.68
C SER A 373 20.19 1.31 -0.41
N TRP A 374 20.64 0.21 0.16
CA TRP A 374 21.44 0.27 1.38
C TRP A 374 22.48 -0.84 1.43
N LEU A 375 23.50 -0.61 2.24
CA LEU A 375 24.54 -1.59 2.57
C LEU A 375 24.89 -1.50 4.05
N MET A 376 25.31 -2.61 4.62
CA MET A 376 25.89 -2.62 5.94
C MET A 376 27.34 -2.18 5.84
N LEU A 377 27.73 -1.20 6.66
CA LEU A 377 29.11 -0.74 6.79
C LEU A 377 29.90 -1.64 7.75
N ASP A 378 29.23 -2.06 8.82
CA ASP A 378 29.66 -3.02 9.81
C ASP A 378 28.43 -3.74 10.38
N ASP A 379 28.61 -4.58 11.40
CA ASP A 379 27.52 -5.36 11.98
C ASP A 379 26.43 -4.53 12.67
N SER A 380 26.65 -3.25 12.88
CA SER A 380 25.74 -2.37 13.63
C SER A 380 25.19 -1.20 12.83
N GLN A 381 25.82 -0.81 11.73
CA GLN A 381 25.47 0.41 11.00
C GLN A 381 25.15 0.15 9.52
N ILE A 382 24.06 0.74 9.06
CA ILE A 382 23.60 0.69 7.68
C ILE A 382 23.70 2.09 7.07
N LEU A 383 24.33 2.20 5.91
CA LEU A 383 24.22 3.37 5.04
C LEU A 383 23.11 3.13 4.03
N LEU A 384 22.06 3.95 4.10
CA LEU A 384 21.00 4.00 3.12
C LEU A 384 21.22 5.22 2.22
N VAL A 385 21.14 5.02 0.92
CA VAL A 385 21.15 6.08 -0.09
C VAL A 385 19.81 6.08 -0.82
N ASP A 386 19.23 7.24 -0.93
CA ASP A 386 17.96 7.46 -1.60
C ASP A 386 18.02 8.73 -2.45
N TYR A 387 17.02 8.98 -3.26
CA TYR A 387 16.79 10.27 -3.87
C TYR A 387 15.46 10.86 -3.43
N THR A 388 15.40 12.17 -3.40
CA THR A 388 14.19 12.91 -3.08
C THR A 388 14.15 14.23 -3.83
N ASN A 389 12.97 14.78 -4.06
CA ASN A 389 12.77 16.14 -4.55
C ASN A 389 12.24 17.08 -3.44
N PHE A 390 12.43 16.70 -2.18
CA PHE A 390 12.08 17.48 -0.99
C PHE A 390 13.32 17.96 -0.25
N GLY A 391 13.16 18.92 0.66
CA GLY A 391 14.23 19.47 1.48
C GLY A 391 14.57 20.89 1.09
N ASP A 392 15.86 21.24 1.16
CA ASP A 392 16.34 22.62 1.01
C ASP A 392 16.14 23.20 -0.40
N ASP A 393 16.11 22.33 -1.44
CA ASP A 393 15.85 22.72 -2.83
C ASP A 393 14.65 21.92 -3.40
N PRO A 394 13.42 22.28 -3.01
CA PRO A 394 12.24 21.51 -3.38
C PRO A 394 11.98 21.61 -4.90
N GLY A 395 11.71 20.45 -5.51
CA GLY A 395 11.41 20.31 -6.93
C GLY A 395 12.57 19.79 -7.77
N GLN A 396 13.81 19.85 -7.30
CA GLN A 396 14.95 19.19 -7.93
C GLN A 396 15.27 17.88 -7.21
N ALA A 397 15.38 16.78 -7.97
CA ALA A 397 15.81 15.53 -7.40
C ALA A 397 17.29 15.58 -7.01
N HIS A 398 17.58 15.15 -5.79
CA HIS A 398 18.93 15.06 -5.25
C HIS A 398 19.11 13.81 -4.40
N LEU A 399 20.35 13.40 -4.21
CA LEU A 399 20.66 12.22 -3.38
C LEU A 399 20.74 12.62 -1.92
N VAL A 400 20.23 11.73 -1.07
CA VAL A 400 20.34 11.83 0.38
C VAL A 400 20.93 10.52 0.92
N GLY A 401 21.82 10.64 1.90
CA GLY A 401 22.38 9.52 2.65
C GLY A 401 21.87 9.56 4.09
N VAL A 402 21.44 8.41 4.59
CA VAL A 402 20.97 8.24 5.96
C VAL A 402 21.72 7.09 6.60
N TYR A 403 22.23 7.30 7.80
CA TYR A 403 22.79 6.23 8.63
C TYR A 403 21.70 5.73 9.56
N LEU A 404 21.53 4.41 9.60
CA LEU A 404 20.63 3.71 10.52
C LEU A 404 21.46 2.80 11.41
N ASP A 405 21.20 2.84 12.69
CA ASP A 405 21.78 1.92 13.67
C ASP A 405 20.82 0.77 13.97
N GLN A 406 21.28 -0.28 14.65
CA GLN A 406 20.41 -1.42 15.01
C GLN A 406 19.18 -1.01 15.82
N GLU A 407 19.26 0.05 16.62
CA GLU A 407 18.15 0.58 17.41
C GLU A 407 17.06 1.18 16.53
N ASP A 408 17.42 1.73 15.36
CA ASP A 408 16.46 2.33 14.40
C ASP A 408 15.64 1.28 13.65
N ILE A 409 16.10 0.02 13.64
CA ILE A 409 15.49 -1.10 12.90
C ILE A 409 14.91 -2.20 13.80
N GLN A 410 14.70 -1.91 15.08
CA GLN A 410 14.11 -2.84 16.06
C GLN A 410 12.60 -3.01 15.91
#